data_ca7a96d3776e91103a4d8eba47204df7
#
_entry.id   ca7a96d3776e91103a4d8eba47204df7
#
_cell.length_a   1.000
_cell.length_b   1.000
_cell.length_c   1.000
_cell.angle_alpha   90.00
_cell.angle_beta   90.00
_cell.angle_gamma   90.00
#
_symmetry.space_group_name_H-M   'P 1'
#
loop_
_entity.id
_entity.type
_entity.pdbx_description
1 polymer ?
#
loop_
_entity_poly.entity_id
_entity_poly.type
_entity_poly.pdbx_seq_one_letter_code
_entity_poly.pdbx_strand_id
1 'polypeptide(L)'
;GVNLCSTIDELVLRLQQAMENERYPPGVELPDSVQFTDSLVDALDGASGIVVAVPTRGLRSIIKACQEFHGEKTPYLITCKGFEVGSGLLPFQIIEELSPKARYAILSGPSFAKDVGERKPTMVSLASSEESSSEVFSSLLLRGDVRTYYNRDLIGVSVGGAGKNVIAIAAGISEALGFGASALA
;
A
#
# COMPACT_ATOMS: atom_id res chain seq x y z
N GLY A 1 15.68 9.14 4.55
CA GLY A 1 14.47 9.76 5.06
C GLY A 1 13.25 9.25 4.31
N VAL A 2 12.08 9.61 4.77
CA VAL A 2 10.80 9.31 4.14
C VAL A 2 10.08 10.64 3.93
N ASN A 3 9.68 10.92 2.69
CA ASN A 3 8.80 12.05 2.38
C ASN A 3 7.37 11.51 2.29
N LEU A 4 6.47 11.99 3.14
CA LEU A 4 5.06 11.66 3.12
C LEU A 4 4.30 12.78 2.41
N CYS A 5 3.71 12.46 1.27
CA CYS A 5 2.92 13.40 0.50
C CYS A 5 1.42 13.11 0.67
N SER A 6 0.64 14.15 0.90
CA SER A 6 -0.82 14.11 0.86
C SER A 6 -1.36 15.31 0.11
N THR A 7 -2.38 15.10 -0.69
CA THR A 7 -3.12 16.16 -1.39
C THR A 7 -4.15 16.87 -0.50
N ILE A 8 -4.18 16.55 0.78
CA ILE A 8 -5.06 17.16 1.79
C ILE A 8 -4.20 18.06 2.68
N ASP A 9 -4.14 19.34 2.37
CA ASP A 9 -3.31 20.34 3.06
C ASP A 9 -3.51 20.36 4.57
N GLU A 10 -4.77 20.28 5.01
CA GLU A 10 -5.11 20.23 6.44
C GLU A 10 -4.52 18.99 7.13
N LEU A 11 -4.46 17.85 6.43
CA LEU A 11 -3.85 16.64 6.97
C LEU A 11 -2.33 16.80 7.10
N VAL A 12 -1.68 17.40 6.11
CA VAL A 12 -0.24 17.68 6.14
C VAL A 12 0.12 18.57 7.33
N LEU A 13 -0.62 19.66 7.53
CA LEU A 13 -0.41 20.57 8.66
C LEU A 13 -0.58 19.87 10.02
N ARG A 14 -1.61 19.04 10.16
CA ARG A 14 -1.85 18.28 11.39
C ARG A 14 -0.72 17.28 11.67
N LEU A 15 -0.28 16.55 10.66
CA LEU A 15 0.82 15.59 10.80
C LEU A 15 2.13 16.28 11.17
N GLN A 16 2.40 17.46 10.60
CA GLN A 16 3.58 18.27 10.96
C GLN A 16 3.55 18.77 12.41
N GLN A 17 2.38 19.11 12.91
CA GLN A 17 2.23 19.65 14.27
C GLN A 17 2.23 18.56 15.34
N ALA A 18 1.54 17.47 15.08
CA ALA A 18 1.35 16.41 16.07
C ALA A 18 2.43 15.32 16.01
N MET A 19 3.15 15.17 14.88
CA MET A 19 4.04 14.04 14.60
C MET A 19 3.35 12.68 14.82
N GLU A 20 2.02 12.70 14.72
CA GLU A 20 1.14 11.56 14.91
C GLU A 20 -0.05 11.67 13.96
N ASN A 21 -0.54 10.54 13.48
CA ASN A 21 -1.82 10.50 12.79
C ASN A 21 -2.95 10.20 13.79
N GLU A 22 -3.51 11.23 14.39
CA GLU A 22 -4.57 11.11 15.40
C GLU A 22 -5.78 10.31 14.93
N ARG A 23 -5.96 10.21 13.63
CA ARG A 23 -7.10 9.54 13.02
C ARG A 23 -6.83 8.07 12.66
N TYR A 24 -5.60 7.75 12.16
CA TYR A 24 -5.29 6.41 11.63
C TYR A 24 -3.79 6.10 11.66
N PRO A 25 -3.34 5.19 12.52
CA PRO A 25 -3.91 4.79 13.81
C PRO A 25 -3.52 5.79 14.90
N PRO A 26 -4.42 6.12 15.83
CA PRO A 26 -4.08 6.99 16.96
C PRO A 26 -3.08 6.31 17.89
N GLY A 27 -2.22 7.11 18.54
CA GLY A 27 -1.23 6.62 19.50
C GLY A 27 0.05 6.07 18.88
N VAL A 28 0.28 6.32 17.58
CA VAL A 28 1.54 5.94 16.92
C VAL A 28 2.30 7.19 16.54
N GLU A 29 3.40 7.45 17.28
CA GLU A 29 4.32 8.54 16.98
C GLU A 29 5.10 8.25 15.69
N LEU A 30 5.21 9.27 14.86
CA LEU A 30 6.00 9.20 13.63
C LEU A 30 7.44 9.62 13.93
N PRO A 31 8.44 8.95 13.33
CA PRO A 31 9.83 9.33 13.52
C PRO A 31 10.13 10.75 13.02
N ASP A 32 11.01 11.49 13.69
CA ASP A 32 11.46 12.84 13.28
C ASP A 32 12.08 12.89 11.88
N SER A 33 12.48 11.74 11.35
CA SER A 33 13.04 11.62 10.00
C SER A 33 12.00 11.64 8.89
N VAL A 34 10.69 11.65 9.22
CA VAL A 34 9.60 11.76 8.26
C VAL A 34 9.37 13.24 7.96
N GLN A 35 9.42 13.59 6.68
CA GLN A 35 9.08 14.91 6.18
C GLN A 35 7.69 14.87 5.55
N PHE A 36 6.91 15.92 5.78
CA PHE A 36 5.54 16.04 5.28
C PHE A 36 5.47 17.15 4.25
N THR A 37 4.82 16.88 3.12
CA THR A 37 4.64 17.85 2.03
C THR A 37 3.29 17.65 1.33
N ASP A 38 2.72 18.70 0.80
CA ASP A 38 1.60 18.70 -0.12
C ASP A 38 2.07 18.68 -1.60
N SER A 39 3.37 18.90 -1.82
CA SER A 39 4.00 18.89 -3.13
C SER A 39 4.46 17.49 -3.52
N LEU A 40 3.85 16.92 -4.56
CA LEU A 40 4.29 15.63 -5.11
C LEU A 40 5.71 15.70 -5.67
N VAL A 41 6.09 16.82 -6.25
CA VAL A 41 7.45 17.05 -6.80
C VAL A 41 8.49 16.93 -5.70
N ASP A 42 8.27 17.64 -4.57
CA ASP A 42 9.20 17.62 -3.44
C ASP A 42 9.26 16.23 -2.78
N ALA A 43 8.12 15.53 -2.74
CA ALA A 43 8.09 14.17 -2.20
C ALA A 43 8.88 13.17 -3.05
N LEU A 44 8.92 13.38 -4.36
CA LEU A 44 9.58 12.50 -5.33
C LEU A 44 11.06 12.84 -5.50
N ASP A 45 11.51 14.02 -5.10
CA ASP A 45 12.90 14.43 -5.26
C ASP A 45 13.86 13.48 -4.53
N GLY A 46 14.79 12.90 -5.27
CA GLY A 46 15.76 11.92 -4.78
C GLY A 46 15.16 10.59 -4.28
N ALA A 47 13.89 10.30 -4.56
CA ALA A 47 13.25 9.08 -4.11
C ALA A 47 13.84 7.84 -4.79
N SER A 48 14.24 6.85 -3.99
CA SER A 48 14.74 5.54 -4.45
C SER A 48 13.63 4.48 -4.56
N GLY A 49 12.44 4.79 -4.05
CA GLY A 49 11.24 3.96 -4.13
C GLY A 49 10.00 4.76 -3.77
N ILE A 50 8.88 4.46 -4.38
CA ILE A 50 7.62 5.17 -4.18
C ILE A 50 6.59 4.21 -3.60
N VAL A 51 6.11 4.49 -2.38
CA VAL A 51 5.01 3.72 -1.75
C VAL A 51 3.69 4.41 -2.06
N VAL A 52 2.83 3.74 -2.81
CA VAL A 52 1.50 4.26 -3.18
C VAL A 52 0.45 3.67 -2.23
N ALA A 53 -0.01 4.48 -1.29
CA ALA A 53 -0.95 4.10 -0.23
C ALA A 53 -2.29 4.85 -0.33
N VAL A 54 -2.70 5.18 -1.54
CA VAL A 54 -3.99 5.82 -1.82
C VAL A 54 -5.10 4.78 -1.99
N PRO A 55 -6.38 5.13 -1.84
CA PRO A 55 -7.47 4.26 -2.28
C PRO A 55 -7.34 3.91 -3.77
N THR A 56 -7.76 2.71 -4.19
CA THR A 56 -7.63 2.24 -5.59
C THR A 56 -8.21 3.22 -6.61
N ARG A 57 -9.28 3.94 -6.26
CA ARG A 57 -9.86 5.00 -7.12
C ARG A 57 -8.89 6.15 -7.45
N GLY A 58 -7.86 6.36 -6.62
CA GLY A 58 -6.84 7.40 -6.82
C GLY A 58 -5.57 6.89 -7.48
N LEU A 59 -5.43 5.56 -7.65
CA LEU A 59 -4.20 4.97 -8.15
C LEU A 59 -3.81 5.49 -9.53
N ARG A 60 -4.75 5.48 -10.46
CA ARG A 60 -4.51 5.90 -11.86
C ARG A 60 -4.00 7.34 -11.94
N SER A 61 -4.61 8.26 -11.21
CA SER A 61 -4.21 9.66 -11.21
C SER A 61 -2.83 9.87 -10.58
N ILE A 62 -2.53 9.18 -9.48
CA ILE A 62 -1.23 9.34 -8.83
C ILE A 62 -0.10 8.73 -9.66
N ILE A 63 -0.31 7.57 -10.31
CA ILE A 63 0.70 6.98 -11.18
C ILE A 63 1.02 7.92 -12.36
N LYS A 64 0.00 8.50 -13.01
CA LYS A 64 0.21 9.48 -14.08
C LYS A 64 1.02 10.68 -13.60
N ALA A 65 0.66 11.25 -12.45
CA ALA A 65 1.38 12.39 -11.89
C ALA A 65 2.84 12.02 -11.52
N CYS A 66 3.09 10.86 -10.95
CA CYS A 66 4.45 10.41 -10.66
C CYS A 66 5.30 10.26 -11.94
N GLN A 67 4.71 9.77 -13.03
CA GLN A 67 5.41 9.60 -14.31
C GLN A 67 5.88 10.94 -14.92
N GLU A 68 5.09 11.99 -14.77
CA GLU A 68 5.43 13.31 -15.28
C GLU A 68 6.72 13.88 -14.65
N PHE A 69 7.00 13.53 -13.38
CA PHE A 69 8.11 14.09 -12.63
C PHE A 69 9.29 13.14 -12.43
N HIS A 70 9.05 11.82 -12.38
CA HIS A 70 10.08 10.88 -11.92
C HIS A 70 10.48 9.81 -12.96
N GLY A 71 9.70 9.65 -14.01
CA GLY A 71 9.93 8.66 -15.06
C GLY A 71 9.75 7.21 -14.57
N GLU A 72 10.28 6.24 -15.36
CA GLU A 72 10.03 4.80 -15.16
C GLU A 72 11.07 4.09 -14.28
N LYS A 73 12.11 4.78 -13.82
CA LYS A 73 13.25 4.12 -13.15
C LYS A 73 13.02 3.77 -11.70
N THR A 74 12.22 4.57 -10.99
CA THR A 74 11.98 4.37 -9.56
C THR A 74 10.87 3.36 -9.37
N PRO A 75 11.10 2.29 -8.58
CA PRO A 75 10.12 1.24 -8.38
C PRO A 75 8.96 1.72 -7.50
N TYR A 76 7.76 1.19 -7.77
CA TYR A 76 6.57 1.43 -7.00
C TYR A 76 6.26 0.27 -6.06
N LEU A 77 5.89 0.56 -4.82
CA LEU A 77 5.21 -0.37 -3.91
C LEU A 77 3.74 0.02 -3.82
N ILE A 78 2.88 -0.84 -4.32
CA ILE A 78 1.44 -0.61 -4.32
C ILE A 78 0.82 -1.32 -3.13
N THR A 79 0.19 -0.57 -2.25
CA THR A 79 -0.47 -1.10 -1.05
C THR A 79 -1.98 -1.03 -1.10
N CYS A 80 -2.56 -0.31 -2.09
CA CYS A 80 -4.00 -0.25 -2.28
C CYS A 80 -4.55 -1.61 -2.72
N LYS A 81 -5.78 -1.88 -2.27
CA LYS A 81 -6.48 -3.16 -2.46
C LYS A 81 -7.85 -2.91 -3.06
N GLY A 82 -8.24 -3.73 -4.03
CA GLY A 82 -9.55 -3.62 -4.68
C GLY A 82 -9.43 -3.43 -6.18
N PHE A 83 -10.59 -3.42 -6.84
CA PHE A 83 -10.71 -3.17 -8.27
C PHE A 83 -10.93 -1.68 -8.54
N GLU A 84 -10.44 -1.21 -9.68
CA GLU A 84 -10.79 0.14 -10.16
C GLU A 84 -12.25 0.19 -10.58
N VAL A 85 -12.99 1.17 -10.09
CA VAL A 85 -14.39 1.37 -10.48
C VAL A 85 -14.47 1.80 -11.94
N GLY A 86 -15.32 1.13 -12.70
CA GLY A 86 -15.53 1.39 -14.11
C GLY A 86 -14.75 0.46 -15.03
N SER A 87 -13.46 0.27 -14.84
CA SER A 87 -12.66 -0.66 -15.66
C SER A 87 -12.64 -2.09 -15.11
N GLY A 88 -12.80 -2.28 -13.81
CA GLY A 88 -12.62 -3.56 -13.14
C GLY A 88 -11.16 -4.02 -13.04
N LEU A 89 -10.20 -3.17 -13.37
CA LEU A 89 -8.79 -3.52 -13.35
C LEU A 89 -8.25 -3.65 -11.92
N LEU A 90 -7.35 -4.60 -11.74
CA LEU A 90 -6.54 -4.73 -10.55
C LEU A 90 -5.41 -3.67 -10.53
N PRO A 91 -4.86 -3.31 -9.37
CA PRO A 91 -3.82 -2.28 -9.26
C PRO A 91 -2.62 -2.50 -10.19
N PHE A 92 -2.13 -3.72 -10.33
CA PHE A 92 -1.01 -4.00 -11.21
C PHE A 92 -1.35 -3.78 -12.69
N GLN A 93 -2.57 -4.12 -13.12
CA GLN A 93 -3.02 -3.92 -14.49
C GLN A 93 -3.12 -2.43 -14.85
N ILE A 94 -3.50 -1.59 -13.88
CA ILE A 94 -3.50 -0.13 -14.06
C ILE A 94 -2.07 0.38 -14.32
N ILE A 95 -1.09 -0.16 -13.60
CA ILE A 95 0.32 0.24 -13.80
C ILE A 95 0.81 -0.23 -15.16
N GLU A 96 0.56 -1.48 -15.53
CA GLU A 96 0.97 -2.03 -16.84
C GLU A 96 0.35 -1.28 -18.00
N GLU A 97 -0.90 -0.82 -17.86
CA GLU A 97 -1.56 0.01 -18.88
C GLU A 97 -0.91 1.38 -19.02
N LEU A 98 -0.58 2.02 -17.89
CA LEU A 98 -0.04 3.39 -17.89
C LEU A 98 1.47 3.42 -18.14
N SER A 99 2.19 2.43 -17.64
CA SER A 99 3.65 2.38 -17.64
C SER A 99 4.14 0.94 -17.80
N PRO A 100 4.13 0.40 -19.03
CA PRO A 100 4.48 -1.00 -19.29
C PRO A 100 5.90 -1.38 -18.86
N LYS A 101 6.79 -0.42 -18.68
CA LYS A 101 8.19 -0.62 -18.25
C LYS A 101 8.42 -0.27 -16.79
N ALA A 102 7.39 0.14 -16.06
CA ALA A 102 7.55 0.48 -14.65
C ALA A 102 7.93 -0.77 -13.84
N ARG A 103 8.86 -0.57 -12.92
CA ARG A 103 9.20 -1.57 -11.91
C ARG A 103 8.23 -1.41 -10.74
N TYR A 104 7.59 -2.48 -10.33
CA TYR A 104 6.62 -2.41 -9.22
C TYR A 104 6.53 -3.71 -8.46
N ALA A 105 6.04 -3.60 -7.23
CA ALA A 105 5.61 -4.70 -6.38
C ALA A 105 4.24 -4.40 -5.76
N ILE A 106 3.42 -5.44 -5.59
CA ILE A 106 2.12 -5.37 -4.91
C ILE A 106 2.29 -5.95 -3.52
N LEU A 107 1.91 -5.18 -2.50
CA LEU A 107 1.90 -5.63 -1.11
C LEU A 107 0.47 -6.00 -0.69
N SER A 108 0.28 -7.23 -0.23
CA SER A 108 -0.99 -7.71 0.29
C SER A 108 -0.80 -8.65 1.48
N GLY A 109 -1.80 -8.71 2.34
CA GLY A 109 -1.77 -9.57 3.52
C GLY A 109 -2.51 -8.93 4.71
N PRO A 110 -2.55 -9.62 5.85
CA PRO A 110 -3.13 -9.13 7.10
C PRO A 110 -2.19 -8.10 7.74
N SER A 111 -2.26 -6.86 7.26
CA SER A 111 -1.43 -5.73 7.72
C SER A 111 -2.32 -4.61 8.23
N PHE A 112 -2.92 -4.80 9.41
CA PHE A 112 -3.69 -3.73 10.05
C PHE A 112 -2.75 -2.61 10.47
N ALA A 113 -3.10 -1.37 10.13
CA ALA A 113 -2.26 -0.20 10.40
C ALA A 113 -1.88 -0.07 11.88
N LYS A 114 -2.81 -0.41 12.78
CA LYS A 114 -2.56 -0.42 14.23
C LYS A 114 -1.46 -1.41 14.62
N ASP A 115 -1.54 -2.65 14.13
CA ASP A 115 -0.56 -3.68 14.50
C ASP A 115 0.83 -3.35 13.95
N VAL A 116 0.90 -2.84 12.72
CA VAL A 116 2.16 -2.36 12.13
C VAL A 116 2.72 -1.17 12.89
N GLY A 117 1.89 -0.20 13.28
CA GLY A 117 2.29 0.97 14.07
C GLY A 117 2.78 0.61 15.47
N GLU A 118 2.14 -0.37 16.11
CA GLU A 118 2.55 -0.93 17.41
C GLU A 118 3.75 -1.89 17.30
N ARG A 119 4.37 -2.00 16.13
CA ARG A 119 5.52 -2.88 15.83
C ARG A 119 5.25 -4.36 16.11
N LYS A 120 4.01 -4.80 15.97
CA LYS A 120 3.69 -6.22 16.09
C LYS A 120 4.22 -6.96 14.86
N PRO A 121 4.78 -8.18 15.04
CA PRO A 121 5.24 -8.99 13.93
C PRO A 121 4.14 -9.16 12.87
N THR A 122 4.40 -8.69 11.68
CA THR A 122 3.43 -8.71 10.58
C THR A 122 4.02 -9.45 9.39
N MET A 123 3.23 -10.31 8.75
CA MET A 123 3.63 -11.07 7.57
C MET A 123 2.78 -10.67 6.38
N VAL A 124 3.43 -10.35 5.26
CA VAL A 124 2.75 -9.93 4.04
C VAL A 124 3.33 -10.59 2.80
N SER A 125 2.53 -10.77 1.77
CA SER A 125 3.00 -11.17 0.45
C SER A 125 3.43 -9.93 -0.33
N LEU A 126 4.58 -10.06 -0.98
CA LEU A 126 5.14 -9.04 -1.86
C LEU A 126 5.24 -9.64 -3.27
N ALA A 127 4.29 -9.30 -4.15
CA ALA A 127 4.21 -9.86 -5.48
C ALA A 127 4.83 -8.92 -6.52
N SER A 128 5.67 -9.48 -7.39
CA SER A 128 6.29 -8.76 -8.50
C SER A 128 6.64 -9.74 -9.63
N SER A 129 6.60 -9.27 -10.86
CA SER A 129 7.09 -10.03 -12.02
C SER A 129 8.61 -10.24 -11.97
N GLU A 130 9.33 -9.29 -11.37
CA GLU A 130 10.80 -9.32 -11.20
C GLU A 130 11.14 -9.21 -9.71
N GLU A 131 11.92 -10.16 -9.20
CA GLU A 131 12.34 -10.21 -7.80
C GLU A 131 13.10 -8.95 -7.39
N SER A 132 13.95 -8.42 -8.26
CA SER A 132 14.70 -7.18 -8.03
C SER A 132 13.81 -5.97 -7.74
N SER A 133 12.58 -5.95 -8.24
CA SER A 133 11.62 -4.88 -7.96
C SER A 133 11.06 -4.94 -6.53
N SER A 134 11.03 -6.13 -5.94
CA SER A 134 10.55 -6.35 -4.57
C SER A 134 11.66 -6.26 -3.51
N GLU A 135 12.92 -6.52 -3.88
CA GLU A 135 14.04 -6.53 -2.93
C GLU A 135 14.23 -5.18 -2.22
N VAL A 136 14.09 -4.07 -2.95
CA VAL A 136 14.20 -2.71 -2.39
C VAL A 136 13.21 -2.54 -1.22
N PHE A 137 11.96 -2.95 -1.43
CA PHE A 137 10.91 -2.79 -0.43
C PHE A 137 10.98 -3.85 0.66
N SER A 138 11.38 -5.08 0.34
CA SER A 138 11.57 -6.14 1.32
C SER A 138 12.58 -5.75 2.39
N SER A 139 13.74 -5.21 1.98
CA SER A 139 14.78 -4.76 2.91
C SER A 139 14.34 -3.58 3.78
N LEU A 140 13.51 -2.67 3.25
CA LEU A 140 12.96 -1.54 4.00
C LEU A 140 11.92 -2.00 5.01
N LEU A 141 10.99 -2.86 4.62
CA LEU A 141 9.91 -3.37 5.46
C LEU A 141 10.42 -4.25 6.61
N LEU A 142 11.47 -5.02 6.37
CA LEU A 142 12.08 -5.88 7.40
C LEU A 142 12.61 -5.08 8.59
N ARG A 143 13.03 -3.84 8.39
CA ARG A 143 13.49 -2.94 9.47
C ARG A 143 12.36 -2.52 10.41
N GLY A 144 11.10 -2.60 9.95
CA GLY A 144 9.90 -2.24 10.69
C GLY A 144 9.11 -3.43 11.24
N ASP A 145 9.74 -4.60 11.48
CA ASP A 145 9.09 -5.82 11.96
C ASP A 145 8.05 -6.43 10.98
N VAL A 146 8.08 -6.01 9.71
CA VAL A 146 7.23 -6.55 8.66
C VAL A 146 8.03 -7.54 7.82
N ARG A 147 7.67 -8.82 7.89
CA ARG A 147 8.27 -9.88 7.08
C ARG A 147 7.53 -10.03 5.76
N THR A 148 8.26 -9.99 4.68
CA THR A 148 7.73 -10.14 3.33
C THR A 148 8.03 -11.53 2.77
N TYR A 149 7.05 -12.10 2.10
CA TYR A 149 7.19 -13.32 1.32
C TYR A 149 7.05 -12.98 -0.15
N TYR A 150 8.14 -13.17 -0.89
CA TYR A 150 8.14 -12.95 -2.33
C TYR A 150 7.22 -13.94 -3.04
N ASN A 151 6.45 -13.44 -4.00
CA ASN A 151 5.54 -14.23 -4.80
C ASN A 151 5.54 -13.71 -6.25
N ARG A 152 5.44 -14.60 -7.23
CA ARG A 152 5.29 -14.23 -8.64
C ARG A 152 3.84 -14.15 -9.10
N ASP A 153 2.91 -14.62 -8.29
CA ASP A 153 1.49 -14.60 -8.58
C ASP A 153 0.86 -13.22 -8.27
N LEU A 154 1.09 -12.28 -9.17
CA LEU A 154 0.50 -10.94 -9.11
C LEU A 154 -1.03 -10.98 -9.06
N ILE A 155 -1.64 -11.90 -9.82
CA ILE A 155 -3.10 -12.05 -9.91
C ILE A 155 -3.63 -12.55 -8.56
N GLY A 156 -3.15 -13.67 -8.07
CA GLY A 156 -3.62 -14.26 -6.81
C GLY A 156 -3.45 -13.33 -5.62
N VAL A 157 -2.28 -12.66 -5.50
CA VAL A 157 -2.02 -11.69 -4.42
C VAL A 157 -2.94 -10.48 -4.52
N SER A 158 -3.20 -9.96 -5.72
CA SER A 158 -4.07 -8.80 -5.92
C SER A 158 -5.54 -9.14 -5.71
N VAL A 159 -6.02 -10.28 -6.23
CA VAL A 159 -7.40 -10.75 -6.04
C VAL A 159 -7.67 -11.09 -4.59
N GLY A 160 -6.75 -11.79 -3.91
CA GLY A 160 -6.85 -12.06 -2.47
C GLY A 160 -6.96 -10.77 -1.65
N GLY A 161 -6.19 -9.75 -1.99
CA GLY A 161 -6.30 -8.42 -1.38
C GLY A 161 -7.63 -7.72 -1.65
N ALA A 162 -8.13 -7.80 -2.88
CA ALA A 162 -9.39 -7.19 -3.29
C ALA A 162 -10.62 -7.88 -2.68
N GLY A 163 -10.61 -9.21 -2.61
CA GLY A 163 -11.71 -10.02 -2.12
C GLY A 163 -11.82 -10.09 -0.60
N LYS A 164 -10.75 -9.80 0.14
CA LYS A 164 -10.70 -10.04 1.59
C LYS A 164 -11.84 -9.40 2.38
N ASN A 165 -12.24 -8.19 2.02
CA ASN A 165 -13.29 -7.48 2.75
C ASN A 165 -14.68 -8.10 2.50
N VAL A 166 -14.93 -8.56 1.28
CA VAL A 166 -16.17 -9.26 0.92
C VAL A 166 -16.26 -10.59 1.69
N ILE A 167 -15.17 -11.35 1.71
CA ILE A 167 -15.08 -12.61 2.46
C ILE A 167 -15.22 -12.37 3.95
N ALA A 168 -14.58 -11.33 4.51
CA ALA A 168 -14.68 -10.99 5.92
C ALA A 168 -16.12 -10.62 6.33
N ILE A 169 -16.86 -9.89 5.48
CA ILE A 169 -18.26 -9.57 5.71
C ILE A 169 -19.11 -10.85 5.69
N ALA A 170 -18.91 -11.71 4.70
CA ALA A 170 -19.63 -12.98 4.58
C ALA A 170 -19.36 -13.89 5.80
N ALA A 171 -18.09 -14.00 6.22
CA ALA A 171 -17.71 -14.76 7.40
C ALA A 171 -18.35 -14.19 8.67
N GLY A 172 -18.34 -12.87 8.87
CA GLY A 172 -18.99 -12.24 10.03
C GLY A 172 -20.50 -12.46 10.07
N ILE A 173 -21.18 -12.42 8.91
CA ILE A 173 -22.60 -12.75 8.81
C ILE A 173 -22.85 -14.20 9.19
N SER A 174 -22.05 -15.14 8.66
CA SER A 174 -22.17 -16.57 8.94
C SER A 174 -21.95 -16.87 10.42
N GLU A 175 -20.97 -16.22 11.04
CA GLU A 175 -20.71 -16.36 12.48
C GLU A 175 -21.89 -15.81 13.32
N ALA A 176 -22.41 -14.62 12.99
CA ALA A 176 -23.54 -14.01 13.67
C ALA A 176 -24.83 -14.83 13.56
N LEU A 177 -25.00 -15.58 12.48
CA LEU A 177 -26.12 -16.49 12.26
C LEU A 177 -25.91 -17.87 12.92
N GLY A 178 -24.77 -18.09 13.59
CA GLY A 178 -24.46 -19.34 14.29
C GLY A 178 -24.12 -20.50 13.33
N PHE A 179 -23.67 -20.22 12.13
CA PHE A 179 -23.22 -21.28 11.20
C PHE A 179 -21.92 -21.92 11.73
N GLY A 180 -21.80 -23.23 11.52
CA GLY A 180 -20.62 -23.98 11.95
C GLY A 180 -19.39 -23.72 11.05
N ALA A 181 -18.24 -24.25 11.50
CA ALA A 181 -16.93 -24.09 10.82
C ALA A 181 -16.96 -24.49 9.33
N SER A 182 -17.78 -25.50 8.97
CA SER A 182 -17.93 -25.93 7.57
C SER A 182 -18.57 -24.89 6.66
N ALA A 183 -19.28 -23.90 7.21
CA ALA A 183 -19.84 -22.79 6.43
C ALA A 183 -18.85 -21.63 6.27
N LEU A 184 -17.76 -21.61 7.07
CA LEU A 184 -16.71 -20.61 7.05
C LEU A 184 -15.49 -21.05 6.23
N ALA A 185 -15.38 -22.31 5.92
CA ALA A 185 -14.31 -22.91 5.12
C ALA A 185 -14.60 -22.81 3.62
#